data_f07a946ba43681415ed26f11f0802a12
#
_entry.id   f07a946ba43681415ed26f11f0802a12
#
_cell.length_a   1.000
_cell.length_b   1.000
_cell.length_c   1.000
_cell.angle_alpha   90.00
_cell.angle_beta   90.00
_cell.angle_gamma   90.00
#
_symmetry.space_group_name_H-M   'P 1'
#
loop_
_entity.id
_entity.type
_entity.pdbx_description
1 polymer ?
#
loop_
_entity_poly.entity_id
_entity_poly.type
_entity_poly.pdbx_seq_one_letter_code
_entity_poly.pdbx_strand_id
1 'polypeptide(L)'
;YGYNEKYDFIVISKSGQIQDIVEIEGIKIALPKPPKKIHSNSKKQSEQYWGPFEYPKQLQKIKSIFQWHAAPSSFKDEWVNYIEEEFDRRDEGFWFMNNGVETYMTGSHYMYVQWTKIDVGLPDYRDANRVFYLHWEACKADKRSFGQDYLKIRRSGFSYMASEESANIGTISKDARLGILSKTGADAKKMFTDKVVPIVNNYPFFFKPVQDGMDKPKTELAFRVPASKKTILFKDFFEFT
;
A
#
# COMPACT_ATOMS: atom_id res chain seq x y z
N TYR A 1 10.09 9.38 -4.25
CA TYR A 1 9.89 9.07 -5.68
C TYR A 1 10.28 10.29 -6.52
N GLY A 2 10.88 10.09 -7.68
CA GLY A 2 11.24 11.18 -8.57
C GLY A 2 11.72 10.72 -9.93
N TYR A 3 11.59 11.60 -10.92
CA TYR A 3 12.20 11.44 -12.23
C TYR A 3 13.69 11.84 -12.14
N ASN A 4 14.56 11.01 -12.71
CA ASN A 4 16.00 11.28 -12.75
C ASN A 4 16.40 11.77 -14.15
N GLU A 5 16.45 13.09 -14.33
CA GLU A 5 16.78 13.73 -15.61
C GLU A 5 18.17 13.36 -16.15
N LYS A 6 19.12 13.10 -15.25
CA LYS A 6 20.49 12.74 -15.65
C LYS A 6 20.56 11.43 -16.43
N TYR A 7 19.66 10.50 -16.16
CA TYR A 7 19.66 9.16 -16.76
C TYR A 7 18.45 8.93 -17.67
N ASP A 8 17.59 9.92 -17.82
CA ASP A 8 16.35 9.82 -18.60
C ASP A 8 15.48 8.60 -18.23
N PHE A 9 15.37 8.34 -16.92
CA PHE A 9 14.50 7.29 -16.40
C PHE A 9 13.90 7.65 -15.03
N ILE A 10 12.90 6.88 -14.61
CA ILE A 10 12.12 7.11 -13.41
C ILE A 10 12.67 6.27 -12.27
N VAL A 11 12.96 6.91 -11.13
CA VAL A 11 13.32 6.27 -9.87
C VAL A 11 12.08 6.13 -9.01
N ILE A 12 11.68 4.93 -8.67
CA ILE A 12 10.50 4.64 -7.85
C ILE A 12 10.79 4.51 -6.34
N SER A 13 12.05 4.68 -5.94
CA SER A 13 12.47 4.68 -4.53
C SER A 13 13.13 5.99 -4.13
N LYS A 14 12.83 6.44 -2.91
CA LYS A 14 13.45 7.63 -2.32
C LYS A 14 14.96 7.45 -2.07
N SER A 15 15.45 6.23 -1.87
CA SER A 15 16.86 5.96 -1.57
C SER A 15 17.80 6.30 -2.72
N GLY A 16 17.29 6.41 -3.95
CA GLY A 16 18.06 6.78 -5.14
C GLY A 16 19.15 5.78 -5.55
N GLN A 17 19.39 4.74 -4.75
CA GLN A 17 20.35 3.70 -5.07
C GLN A 17 19.74 2.70 -6.05
N ILE A 18 20.14 2.81 -7.29
CA ILE A 18 19.68 1.98 -8.39
C ILE A 18 20.44 0.67 -8.36
N GLN A 19 19.70 -0.46 -8.27
CA GLN A 19 20.24 -1.81 -8.40
C GLN A 19 19.98 -2.39 -9.77
N ASP A 20 18.77 -2.19 -10.30
CA ASP A 20 18.32 -2.77 -11.55
C ASP A 20 17.42 -1.78 -12.31
N ILE A 21 17.29 -1.97 -13.60
CA ILE A 21 16.42 -1.18 -14.48
C ILE A 21 15.45 -2.13 -15.17
N VAL A 22 14.16 -1.87 -14.97
CA VAL A 22 13.07 -2.55 -15.68
C VAL A 22 12.52 -1.62 -16.73
N GLU A 23 12.32 -2.12 -17.95
CA GLU A 23 11.66 -1.38 -19.02
C GLU A 23 10.23 -1.89 -19.18
N ILE A 24 9.27 -0.97 -19.12
CA ILE A 24 7.85 -1.25 -19.30
C ILE A 24 7.31 -0.23 -20.32
N GLU A 25 6.85 -0.73 -21.45
CA GLU A 25 6.27 0.11 -22.53
C GLU A 25 7.20 1.27 -22.97
N GLY A 26 8.50 1.00 -23.03
CA GLY A 26 9.51 2.00 -23.40
C GLY A 26 9.92 2.94 -22.24
N ILE A 27 9.32 2.80 -21.07
CA ILE A 27 9.68 3.59 -19.88
C ILE A 27 10.68 2.81 -19.04
N LYS A 28 11.84 3.43 -18.78
CA LYS A 28 12.87 2.87 -17.89
C LYS A 28 12.57 3.23 -16.44
N ILE A 29 12.45 2.20 -15.61
CA ILE A 29 12.13 2.32 -14.18
C ILE A 29 13.31 1.78 -13.40
N ALA A 30 13.90 2.62 -12.54
CA ALA A 30 14.98 2.20 -11.64
C ALA A 30 14.40 1.55 -10.38
N LEU A 31 14.84 0.35 -10.05
CA LEU A 31 14.48 -0.34 -8.81
C LEU A 31 15.45 0.02 -7.68
N PRO A 32 14.97 0.04 -6.43
CA PRO A 32 15.84 0.26 -5.28
C PRO A 32 16.80 -0.90 -5.11
N LYS A 33 17.94 -0.63 -4.47
CA LYS A 33 18.90 -1.68 -4.13
C LYS A 33 18.27 -2.69 -3.17
N PRO A 34 18.37 -4.01 -3.43
CA PRO A 34 17.85 -5.00 -2.51
C PRO A 34 18.59 -4.97 -1.17
N PRO A 35 17.91 -5.26 -0.05
CA PRO A 35 18.55 -5.40 1.24
C PRO A 35 19.47 -6.64 1.25
N LYS A 36 20.40 -6.71 2.21
CA LYS A 36 21.31 -7.85 2.38
C LYS A 36 20.57 -9.19 2.55
N LYS A 37 19.40 -9.16 3.17
CA LYS A 37 18.52 -10.31 3.36
C LYS A 37 17.19 -10.06 2.67
N ILE A 38 16.89 -10.90 1.69
CA ILE A 38 15.63 -10.85 0.94
C ILE A 38 14.61 -11.75 1.63
N HIS A 39 13.37 -11.29 1.75
CA HIS A 39 12.29 -12.08 2.35
C HIS A 39 12.04 -13.37 1.57
N SER A 40 11.82 -14.47 2.28
CA SER A 40 11.52 -15.77 1.71
C SER A 40 10.53 -16.53 2.58
N ASN A 41 9.49 -17.07 1.96
CA ASN A 41 8.44 -17.84 2.62
C ASN A 41 8.75 -19.33 2.73
N SER A 42 9.70 -19.84 1.96
CA SER A 42 10.04 -21.26 1.92
C SER A 42 11.51 -21.48 2.21
N LYS A 43 11.83 -22.61 2.82
CA LYS A 43 13.21 -23.06 3.03
C LYS A 43 13.87 -23.53 1.73
N LYS A 44 13.07 -23.98 0.75
CA LYS A 44 13.54 -24.41 -0.57
C LYS A 44 13.39 -23.28 -1.56
N GLN A 45 14.48 -22.91 -2.22
CA GLN A 45 14.50 -21.81 -3.17
C GLN A 45 13.52 -22.01 -4.34
N SER A 46 13.37 -23.23 -4.83
CA SER A 46 12.45 -23.58 -5.93
C SER A 46 10.96 -23.52 -5.58
N GLU A 47 10.64 -23.38 -4.28
CA GLU A 47 9.25 -23.35 -3.79
C GLU A 47 8.90 -22.01 -3.15
N GLN A 48 9.75 -20.98 -3.35
CA GLN A 48 9.55 -19.66 -2.77
C GLN A 48 8.62 -18.84 -3.65
N TYR A 49 7.46 -18.53 -3.10
CA TYR A 49 6.46 -17.65 -3.68
C TYR A 49 6.05 -16.61 -2.68
N TRP A 50 5.26 -15.64 -3.12
CA TRP A 50 4.63 -14.71 -2.21
C TRP A 50 3.73 -15.45 -1.22
N GLY A 51 3.83 -15.06 0.04
CA GLY A 51 2.89 -15.42 1.08
C GLY A 51 2.82 -14.30 2.11
N PRO A 52 1.61 -13.96 2.58
CA PRO A 52 1.44 -12.85 3.51
C PRO A 52 2.24 -13.04 4.79
N PHE A 53 2.72 -11.93 5.34
CA PHE A 53 3.29 -11.91 6.68
C PHE A 53 2.20 -12.19 7.71
N GLU A 54 2.57 -12.88 8.79
CA GLU A 54 1.65 -13.09 9.89
C GLU A 54 1.43 -11.76 10.64
N TYR A 55 0.17 -11.34 10.75
CA TYR A 55 -0.18 -10.21 11.59
C TYR A 55 -0.22 -10.67 13.05
N PRO A 56 0.62 -10.14 13.96
CA PRO A 56 0.73 -10.59 15.33
C PRO A 56 -0.60 -10.54 16.09
N LYS A 57 -0.96 -11.65 16.74
CA LYS A 57 -2.23 -11.78 17.49
C LYS A 57 -2.40 -10.73 18.58
N GLN A 58 -1.30 -10.28 19.17
CA GLN A 58 -1.29 -9.23 20.19
C GLN A 58 -1.73 -7.89 19.58
N LEU A 59 -1.20 -7.52 18.41
CA LEU A 59 -1.58 -6.30 17.70
C LEU A 59 -3.02 -6.36 17.14
N GLN A 60 -3.54 -7.55 16.82
CA GLN A 60 -4.93 -7.70 16.39
C GLN A 60 -5.96 -7.28 17.45
N LYS A 61 -5.56 -7.24 18.72
CA LYS A 61 -6.42 -6.80 19.84
C LYS A 61 -6.57 -5.27 19.89
N ILE A 62 -5.61 -4.54 19.34
CA ILE A 62 -5.65 -3.07 19.26
C ILE A 62 -6.52 -2.69 18.05
N LYS A 63 -7.59 -1.95 18.27
CA LYS A 63 -8.57 -1.60 17.21
C LYS A 63 -8.45 -0.14 16.73
N SER A 64 -7.79 0.71 17.50
CA SER A 64 -7.64 2.12 17.17
C SER A 64 -6.30 2.68 17.65
N ILE A 65 -5.89 3.79 17.05
CA ILE A 65 -4.71 4.52 17.47
C ILE A 65 -4.81 5.02 18.92
N PHE A 66 -6.01 5.32 19.39
CA PHE A 66 -6.24 5.73 20.79
C PHE A 66 -5.94 4.59 21.77
N GLN A 67 -6.34 3.35 21.44
CA GLN A 67 -6.00 2.18 22.24
C GLN A 67 -4.49 1.91 22.26
N TRP A 68 -3.80 2.14 21.13
CA TRP A 68 -2.34 2.06 21.07
C TRP A 68 -1.67 3.05 22.01
N HIS A 69 -2.07 4.32 21.97
CA HIS A 69 -1.49 5.32 22.85
C HIS A 69 -1.80 5.09 24.35
N ALA A 70 -2.93 4.48 24.67
CA ALA A 70 -3.30 4.08 26.02
C ALA A 70 -2.60 2.79 26.51
N ALA A 71 -1.96 2.03 25.62
CA ALA A 71 -1.26 0.80 25.98
C ALA A 71 -0.01 1.08 26.81
N PRO A 72 0.44 0.12 27.67
CA PRO A 72 1.67 0.22 28.43
C PRO A 72 2.91 0.47 27.55
N SER A 73 3.89 1.22 28.05
CA SER A 73 5.12 1.50 27.30
C SER A 73 5.85 0.23 26.88
N SER A 74 5.94 -0.76 27.76
CA SER A 74 6.58 -2.05 27.47
C SER A 74 5.93 -2.77 26.29
N PHE A 75 4.61 -2.69 26.13
CA PHE A 75 3.91 -3.25 24.97
C PHE A 75 4.22 -2.46 23.69
N LYS A 76 4.28 -1.13 23.78
CA LYS A 76 4.64 -0.28 22.63
C LYS A 76 6.07 -0.52 22.18
N ASP A 77 7.01 -0.61 23.09
CA ASP A 77 8.42 -0.87 22.81
C ASP A 77 8.64 -2.23 22.14
N GLU A 78 7.83 -3.24 22.49
CA GLU A 78 7.86 -4.56 21.86
C GLU A 78 7.45 -4.52 20.37
N TRP A 79 6.46 -3.68 20.02
CA TRP A 79 5.80 -3.75 18.70
C TRP A 79 6.05 -2.54 17.78
N VAL A 80 6.65 -1.48 18.28
CA VAL A 80 6.88 -0.26 17.49
C VAL A 80 7.71 -0.53 16.23
N ASN A 81 8.77 -1.31 16.33
CA ASN A 81 9.64 -1.65 15.21
C ASN A 81 8.89 -2.43 14.12
N TYR A 82 8.02 -3.38 14.51
CA TYR A 82 7.16 -4.08 13.56
C TYR A 82 6.26 -3.12 12.78
N ILE A 83 5.65 -2.17 13.48
CA ILE A 83 4.76 -1.18 12.86
C ILE A 83 5.54 -0.25 11.94
N GLU A 84 6.74 0.19 12.34
CA GLU A 84 7.60 1.02 11.50
C GLU A 84 8.03 0.29 10.22
N GLU A 85 8.41 -0.99 10.32
CA GLU A 85 8.71 -1.82 9.15
C GLU A 85 7.52 -1.96 8.20
N GLU A 86 6.29 -2.05 8.72
CA GLU A 86 5.08 -2.09 7.90
C GLU A 86 4.86 -0.78 7.14
N PHE A 87 5.13 0.38 7.76
CA PHE A 87 5.12 1.66 7.05
C PHE A 87 6.23 1.74 6.00
N ASP A 88 7.43 1.23 6.28
CA ASP A 88 8.52 1.18 5.29
C ASP A 88 8.15 0.32 4.08
N ARG A 89 7.55 -0.87 4.31
CA ARG A 89 7.06 -1.72 3.22
C ARG A 89 5.96 -1.05 2.41
N ARG A 90 5.07 -0.30 3.06
CA ARG A 90 4.01 0.47 2.41
C ARG A 90 4.56 1.61 1.56
N ASP A 91 5.58 2.31 2.06
CA ASP A 91 6.13 3.51 1.41
C ASP A 91 7.15 3.18 0.32
N GLU A 92 8.00 2.18 0.56
CA GLU A 92 9.16 1.89 -0.28
C GLU A 92 9.05 0.56 -1.04
N GLY A 93 8.06 -0.28 -0.67
CA GLY A 93 8.01 -1.65 -1.15
C GLY A 93 9.13 -2.50 -0.54
N PHE A 94 9.35 -3.67 -1.10
CA PHE A 94 10.42 -4.55 -0.63
C PHE A 94 10.76 -5.65 -1.64
N TRP A 95 11.87 -6.35 -1.37
CA TRP A 95 12.32 -7.47 -2.17
C TRP A 95 11.94 -8.80 -1.53
N PHE A 96 11.45 -9.72 -2.34
CA PHE A 96 11.15 -11.09 -1.92
C PHE A 96 11.62 -12.10 -2.97
N MET A 97 11.71 -13.37 -2.57
CA MET A 97 11.99 -14.46 -3.50
C MET A 97 10.69 -14.94 -4.15
N ASN A 98 10.63 -14.87 -5.47
CA ASN A 98 9.52 -15.38 -6.27
C ASN A 98 10.01 -16.50 -7.17
N ASN A 99 9.76 -17.75 -6.80
CA ASN A 99 10.23 -18.93 -7.50
C ASN A 99 11.75 -18.92 -7.80
N GLY A 100 12.53 -18.58 -6.78
CA GLY A 100 13.99 -18.51 -6.87
C GLY A 100 14.56 -17.25 -7.52
N VAL A 101 13.70 -16.28 -7.91
CA VAL A 101 14.11 -15.01 -8.51
C VAL A 101 13.88 -13.88 -7.53
N GLU A 102 14.90 -13.05 -7.32
CA GLU A 102 14.78 -11.82 -6.53
C GLU A 102 13.84 -10.87 -7.24
N THR A 103 12.73 -10.54 -6.57
CA THR A 103 11.64 -9.76 -7.16
C THR A 103 11.29 -8.58 -6.29
N TYR A 104 11.26 -7.40 -6.88
CA TYR A 104 10.80 -6.19 -6.21
C TYR A 104 9.29 -6.04 -6.31
N MET A 105 8.66 -5.71 -5.18
CA MET A 105 7.25 -5.40 -5.05
C MET A 105 7.12 -3.95 -4.56
N THR A 106 6.34 -3.13 -5.26
CA THR A 106 6.07 -1.74 -4.83
C THR A 106 5.22 -1.70 -3.56
N GLY A 107 5.24 -0.58 -2.85
CA GLY A 107 4.44 -0.41 -1.63
C GLY A 107 2.95 -0.57 -1.87
N SER A 108 2.40 0.00 -2.96
CA SER A 108 1.00 -0.18 -3.35
C SER A 108 0.65 -1.64 -3.64
N HIS A 109 1.55 -2.38 -4.34
CA HIS A 109 1.35 -3.80 -4.58
C HIS A 109 1.40 -4.62 -3.27
N TYR A 110 2.32 -4.26 -2.35
CA TYR A 110 2.38 -4.86 -1.02
C TYR A 110 1.07 -4.67 -0.26
N MET A 111 0.55 -3.45 -0.22
CA MET A 111 -0.74 -3.16 0.42
C MET A 111 -1.88 -3.99 -0.16
N TYR A 112 -1.88 -4.19 -1.49
CA TYR A 112 -2.87 -5.02 -2.16
C TYR A 112 -2.82 -6.48 -1.71
N VAL A 113 -1.65 -7.12 -1.72
CA VAL A 113 -1.53 -8.56 -1.43
C VAL A 113 -1.46 -8.90 0.07
N GLN A 114 -1.05 -7.94 0.91
CA GLN A 114 -0.91 -8.15 2.35
C GLN A 114 -2.14 -7.72 3.14
N TRP A 115 -2.72 -6.57 2.79
CA TRP A 115 -3.69 -5.90 3.65
C TRP A 115 -5.08 -5.72 3.02
N THR A 116 -5.22 -5.96 1.72
CA THR A 116 -6.52 -5.86 1.03
C THR A 116 -7.28 -7.15 1.14
N LYS A 117 -8.34 -7.16 1.94
CA LYS A 117 -9.24 -8.30 2.01
C LYS A 117 -10.28 -8.22 0.89
N ILE A 118 -10.30 -9.23 0.03
CA ILE A 118 -11.31 -9.43 -1.01
C ILE A 118 -12.30 -10.54 -0.60
N ASP A 119 -13.28 -10.82 -1.44
CA ASP A 119 -14.38 -11.78 -1.12
C ASP A 119 -13.86 -13.18 -0.74
N VAL A 120 -12.72 -13.60 -1.29
CA VAL A 120 -12.13 -14.93 -1.08
C VAL A 120 -10.91 -14.93 -0.15
N GLY A 121 -10.61 -13.83 0.53
CA GLY A 121 -9.45 -13.69 1.42
C GLY A 121 -8.47 -12.63 0.94
N LEU A 122 -7.17 -12.86 1.10
CA LEU A 122 -6.13 -11.99 0.55
C LEU A 122 -5.88 -12.33 -0.93
N PRO A 123 -5.61 -11.33 -1.78
CA PRO A 123 -5.24 -11.59 -3.18
C PRO A 123 -3.90 -12.30 -3.30
N ASP A 124 -3.79 -13.18 -4.29
CA ASP A 124 -2.53 -13.77 -4.66
C ASP A 124 -1.63 -12.76 -5.40
N TYR A 125 -0.32 -12.92 -5.22
CA TYR A 125 0.65 -12.23 -6.05
C TYR A 125 0.56 -12.72 -7.51
N ARG A 126 0.63 -11.76 -8.45
CA ARG A 126 0.67 -12.04 -9.90
C ARG A 126 1.64 -11.08 -10.58
N ASP A 127 2.46 -11.60 -11.51
CA ASP A 127 3.41 -10.77 -12.26
C ASP A 127 2.71 -9.68 -13.09
N ALA A 128 1.53 -9.96 -13.64
CA ALA A 128 0.73 -8.95 -14.34
C ALA A 128 0.33 -7.78 -13.42
N ASN A 129 0.02 -8.06 -12.15
CA ASN A 129 -0.27 -7.00 -11.17
C ASN A 129 1.00 -6.22 -10.83
N ARG A 130 2.16 -6.90 -10.76
CA ARG A 130 3.46 -6.24 -10.54
C ARG A 130 3.75 -5.22 -11.65
N VAL A 131 3.57 -5.60 -12.90
CA VAL A 131 3.76 -4.69 -14.05
C VAL A 131 2.84 -3.47 -13.93
N PHE A 132 1.57 -3.68 -13.61
CA PHE A 132 0.60 -2.59 -13.38
C PHE A 132 1.09 -1.63 -12.28
N TYR A 133 1.47 -2.14 -11.12
CA TYR A 133 1.89 -1.29 -10.00
C TYR A 133 3.24 -0.60 -10.24
N LEU A 134 4.19 -1.24 -10.91
CA LEU A 134 5.44 -0.58 -11.31
C LEU A 134 5.17 0.60 -12.24
N HIS A 135 4.32 0.40 -13.26
CA HIS A 135 3.96 1.47 -14.20
C HIS A 135 3.19 2.59 -13.48
N TRP A 136 2.30 2.24 -12.56
CA TRP A 136 1.58 3.21 -11.74
C TRP A 136 2.52 4.06 -10.86
N GLU A 137 3.50 3.45 -10.21
CA GLU A 137 4.52 4.19 -9.46
C GLU A 137 5.34 5.11 -10.37
N ALA A 138 5.67 4.64 -11.57
CA ALA A 138 6.33 5.48 -12.56
C ALA A 138 5.46 6.68 -12.97
N CYS A 139 4.17 6.47 -13.22
CA CYS A 139 3.23 7.56 -13.50
C CYS A 139 3.13 8.57 -12.37
N LYS A 140 3.11 8.12 -11.11
CA LYS A 140 3.10 9.00 -9.93
C LYS A 140 4.41 9.79 -9.80
N ALA A 141 5.53 9.21 -10.18
CA ALA A 141 6.85 9.83 -10.09
C ALA A 141 7.13 10.85 -11.21
N ASP A 142 6.55 10.65 -12.39
CA ASP A 142 6.77 11.50 -13.56
C ASP A 142 5.77 12.67 -13.58
N LYS A 143 6.27 13.89 -13.43
CA LYS A 143 5.46 15.12 -13.46
C LYS A 143 4.77 15.37 -14.80
N ARG A 144 5.18 14.72 -15.88
CA ARG A 144 4.56 14.80 -17.21
C ARG A 144 3.34 13.89 -17.34
N SER A 145 3.22 12.90 -16.47
CA SER A 145 2.12 11.94 -16.51
C SER A 145 0.85 12.54 -15.92
N PHE A 146 -0.27 12.35 -16.61
CA PHE A 146 -1.61 12.71 -16.14
C PHE A 146 -2.38 11.52 -15.55
N GLY A 147 -1.78 10.33 -15.58
CA GLY A 147 -2.40 9.10 -15.09
C GLY A 147 -2.00 7.89 -15.89
N GLN A 148 -2.77 6.81 -15.72
CA GLN A 148 -2.56 5.55 -16.41
C GLN A 148 -3.85 5.04 -17.02
N ASP A 149 -3.83 4.74 -18.31
CA ASP A 149 -4.87 3.98 -18.98
C ASP A 149 -4.55 2.49 -18.90
N TYR A 150 -5.49 1.69 -18.42
CA TYR A 150 -5.29 0.26 -18.25
C TYR A 150 -6.30 -0.57 -19.03
N LEU A 151 -5.86 -1.10 -20.17
CA LEU A 151 -6.64 -2.05 -20.96
C LEU A 151 -6.55 -3.44 -20.36
N LYS A 152 -7.67 -4.02 -20.02
CA LYS A 152 -7.73 -5.29 -19.29
C LYS A 152 -8.84 -6.20 -19.77
N ILE A 153 -8.67 -7.50 -19.54
CA ILE A 153 -9.75 -8.47 -19.70
C ILE A 153 -10.75 -8.40 -18.52
N ARG A 154 -11.95 -8.87 -18.76
CA ARG A 154 -12.96 -9.02 -17.70
C ARG A 154 -12.44 -9.95 -16.59
N ARG A 155 -12.76 -9.63 -15.32
CA ARG A 155 -12.39 -10.41 -14.12
C ARG A 155 -10.88 -10.44 -13.80
N SER A 156 -10.10 -9.48 -14.26
CA SER A 156 -8.67 -9.36 -13.92
C SER A 156 -8.38 -8.91 -12.48
N GLY A 157 -9.41 -8.61 -11.67
CA GLY A 157 -9.23 -8.09 -10.31
C GLY A 157 -9.01 -6.57 -10.21
N PHE A 158 -8.91 -5.88 -11.35
CA PHE A 158 -8.55 -4.45 -11.42
C PHE A 158 -9.38 -3.54 -10.51
N SER A 159 -10.70 -3.79 -10.39
CA SER A 159 -11.55 -2.96 -9.53
C SER A 159 -11.13 -3.00 -8.06
N TYR A 160 -10.58 -4.12 -7.59
CA TYR A 160 -10.02 -4.21 -6.24
C TYR A 160 -8.66 -3.51 -6.14
N MET A 161 -7.80 -3.63 -7.18
CA MET A 161 -6.52 -2.93 -7.23
C MET A 161 -6.70 -1.40 -7.21
N ALA A 162 -7.62 -0.89 -8.03
CA ALA A 162 -7.95 0.54 -8.06
C ALA A 162 -8.61 1.05 -6.77
N SER A 163 -9.45 0.22 -6.14
CA SER A 163 -10.09 0.56 -4.85
C SER A 163 -9.07 0.53 -3.71
N GLU A 164 -8.14 -0.40 -3.73
CA GLU A 164 -7.04 -0.46 -2.78
C GLU A 164 -6.14 0.77 -2.91
N GLU A 165 -5.70 1.11 -4.12
CA GLU A 165 -4.86 2.28 -4.33
C GLU A 165 -5.56 3.58 -3.89
N SER A 166 -6.86 3.69 -4.13
CA SER A 166 -7.65 4.81 -3.61
C SER A 166 -7.65 4.83 -2.08
N ALA A 167 -7.85 3.69 -1.43
CA ALA A 167 -7.79 3.56 0.03
C ALA A 167 -6.38 3.85 0.55
N ASN A 168 -5.35 3.33 -0.13
CA ASN A 168 -3.95 3.51 0.21
C ASN A 168 -3.57 5.01 0.19
N ILE A 169 -3.80 5.69 -0.92
CA ILE A 169 -3.51 7.12 -1.04
C ILE A 169 -4.34 7.93 -0.04
N GLY A 170 -5.65 7.68 0.05
CA GLY A 170 -6.56 8.45 0.91
C GLY A 170 -6.22 8.35 2.39
N THR A 171 -5.70 7.21 2.86
CA THR A 171 -5.39 7.02 4.28
C THR A 171 -4.08 7.65 4.75
N ILE A 172 -3.14 7.95 3.84
CA ILE A 172 -1.83 8.54 4.17
C ILE A 172 -1.67 9.98 3.71
N SER A 173 -2.45 10.42 2.75
CA SER A 173 -2.30 11.75 2.18
C SER A 173 -2.93 12.81 3.05
N LYS A 174 -2.26 13.95 3.16
CA LYS A 174 -2.82 15.17 3.71
C LYS A 174 -3.47 15.96 2.57
N ASP A 175 -4.71 16.40 2.79
CA ASP A 175 -5.46 17.27 1.85
C ASP A 175 -5.75 16.64 0.47
N ALA A 176 -5.67 15.29 0.34
CA ALA A 176 -6.02 14.61 -0.90
C ALA A 176 -7.54 14.48 -1.07
N ARG A 177 -8.00 14.66 -2.31
CA ARG A 177 -9.38 14.40 -2.72
C ARG A 177 -9.39 13.35 -3.81
N LEU A 178 -10.03 12.21 -3.53
CA LEU A 178 -10.11 11.09 -4.44
C LEU A 178 -11.56 10.91 -4.90
N GLY A 179 -11.75 10.66 -6.18
CA GLY A 179 -13.07 10.46 -6.77
C GLY A 179 -13.15 9.16 -7.58
N ILE A 180 -14.32 8.54 -7.57
CA ILE A 180 -14.62 7.38 -8.39
C ILE A 180 -15.62 7.79 -9.46
N LEU A 181 -15.22 7.64 -10.72
CA LEU A 181 -16.10 7.79 -11.87
C LEU A 181 -16.44 6.41 -12.44
N SER A 182 -17.70 6.20 -12.77
CA SER A 182 -18.19 4.98 -13.41
C SER A 182 -19.27 5.30 -14.42
N LYS A 183 -19.77 4.27 -15.12
CA LYS A 183 -20.84 4.41 -16.10
C LYS A 183 -22.08 5.12 -15.53
N THR A 184 -22.42 4.82 -14.29
CA THR A 184 -23.52 5.47 -13.56
C THR A 184 -23.07 5.85 -12.14
N GLY A 185 -23.77 6.83 -11.53
CA GLY A 185 -23.54 7.18 -10.13
C GLY A 185 -23.82 6.02 -9.17
N ALA A 186 -24.78 5.15 -9.51
CA ALA A 186 -25.07 3.95 -8.73
C ALA A 186 -23.89 2.96 -8.75
N ASP A 187 -23.26 2.75 -9.90
CA ASP A 187 -22.08 1.89 -10.03
C ASP A 187 -20.87 2.45 -9.27
N ALA A 188 -20.65 3.77 -9.35
CA ALA A 188 -19.60 4.44 -8.59
C ALA A 188 -19.82 4.28 -7.08
N LYS A 189 -21.06 4.54 -6.61
CA LYS A 189 -21.43 4.34 -5.21
C LYS A 189 -21.23 2.91 -4.75
N LYS A 190 -21.64 1.93 -5.58
CA LYS A 190 -21.44 0.50 -5.28
C LYS A 190 -19.97 0.15 -5.16
N MET A 191 -19.11 0.64 -6.07
CA MET A 191 -17.66 0.43 -5.96
C MET A 191 -17.09 1.01 -4.67
N PHE A 192 -17.54 2.19 -4.27
CA PHE A 192 -17.14 2.82 -3.02
C PHE A 192 -17.57 1.99 -1.80
N THR A 193 -18.87 1.66 -1.68
CA THR A 193 -19.42 0.97 -0.48
C THR A 193 -18.96 -0.49 -0.37
N ASP A 194 -18.83 -1.18 -1.51
CA ASP A 194 -18.56 -2.63 -1.51
C ASP A 194 -17.05 -2.94 -1.55
N LYS A 195 -16.20 -1.94 -1.89
CA LYS A 195 -14.76 -2.18 -2.02
C LYS A 195 -13.92 -1.20 -1.20
N VAL A 196 -14.00 0.10 -1.44
CA VAL A 196 -13.12 1.08 -0.77
C VAL A 196 -13.35 1.10 0.74
N VAL A 197 -14.61 1.21 1.16
CA VAL A 197 -14.96 1.24 2.60
C VAL A 197 -14.54 -0.04 3.33
N PRO A 198 -14.84 -1.25 2.82
CA PRO A 198 -14.37 -2.49 3.45
C PRO A 198 -12.85 -2.62 3.50
N ILE A 199 -12.11 -2.16 2.48
CA ILE A 199 -10.64 -2.18 2.48
C ILE A 199 -10.12 -1.35 3.65
N VAL A 200 -10.53 -0.09 3.78
CA VAL A 200 -10.11 0.79 4.89
C VAL A 200 -10.50 0.20 6.25
N ASN A 201 -11.71 -0.35 6.37
CA ASN A 201 -12.17 -0.95 7.62
C ASN A 201 -11.39 -2.19 8.02
N ASN A 202 -10.83 -2.94 7.06
CA ASN A 202 -10.02 -4.13 7.32
C ASN A 202 -8.54 -3.82 7.57
N TYR A 203 -8.05 -2.62 7.31
CA TYR A 203 -6.67 -2.26 7.62
C TYR A 203 -6.38 -2.46 9.12
N PRO A 204 -5.13 -2.79 9.49
CA PRO A 204 -4.71 -2.79 10.89
C PRO A 204 -4.81 -1.38 11.47
N PHE A 205 -4.91 -1.27 12.78
CA PHE A 205 -5.14 0.02 13.45
C PHE A 205 -4.11 1.10 13.07
N PHE A 206 -2.87 0.70 12.83
CA PHE A 206 -1.79 1.64 12.50
C PHE A 206 -1.88 2.20 11.06
N PHE A 207 -2.60 1.54 10.16
CA PHE A 207 -2.91 2.06 8.83
C PHE A 207 -4.28 2.74 8.74
N LYS A 208 -5.04 2.74 9.82
CA LYS A 208 -6.31 3.46 9.87
C LYS A 208 -6.08 4.91 10.24
N PRO A 209 -6.51 5.87 9.42
CA PRO A 209 -6.53 7.28 9.79
C PRO A 209 -7.58 7.53 10.86
N VAL A 210 -7.48 8.66 11.53
CA VAL A 210 -8.57 9.14 12.38
C VAL A 210 -9.71 9.58 11.48
N GLN A 211 -10.80 8.83 11.53
CA GLN A 211 -11.97 9.08 10.70
C GLN A 211 -12.74 10.30 11.19
N ASP A 212 -13.24 11.09 10.25
CA ASP A 212 -14.19 12.16 10.47
C ASP A 212 -15.51 11.79 9.77
N GLY A 213 -16.64 11.81 10.52
CA GLY A 213 -17.95 11.49 9.95
C GLY A 213 -18.53 10.15 10.39
N MET A 214 -19.37 9.56 9.54
CA MET A 214 -20.21 8.40 9.89
C MET A 214 -19.43 7.09 9.86
N ASP A 215 -19.74 6.18 10.80
CA ASP A 215 -19.16 4.83 10.85
C ASP A 215 -19.44 3.97 9.60
N LYS A 216 -20.51 4.28 8.87
CA LYS A 216 -20.91 3.57 7.64
C LYS A 216 -21.13 4.58 6.50
N PRO A 217 -20.03 5.07 5.90
CA PRO A 217 -20.10 6.05 4.83
C PRO A 217 -20.76 5.45 3.58
N LYS A 218 -21.67 6.21 2.96
CA LYS A 218 -22.41 5.80 1.76
C LYS A 218 -21.90 6.46 0.48
N THR A 219 -21.34 7.66 0.61
CA THR A 219 -20.92 8.48 -0.54
C THR A 219 -19.57 9.12 -0.36
N GLU A 220 -19.14 9.31 0.88
CA GLU A 220 -17.91 10.00 1.23
C GLU A 220 -17.26 9.33 2.45
N LEU A 221 -15.95 9.24 2.46
CA LEU A 221 -15.12 8.80 3.56
C LEU A 221 -14.10 9.90 3.83
N ALA A 222 -14.24 10.56 4.98
CA ALA A 222 -13.39 11.67 5.37
C ALA A 222 -12.47 11.29 6.53
N PHE A 223 -11.27 11.83 6.51
CA PHE A 223 -10.25 11.60 7.53
C PHE A 223 -9.77 12.95 8.09
N ARG A 224 -9.68 13.03 9.42
CA ARG A 224 -9.14 14.19 10.13
C ARG A 224 -7.61 14.14 10.22
N VAL A 225 -7.07 12.94 10.48
CA VAL A 225 -5.63 12.72 10.67
C VAL A 225 -5.20 11.52 9.84
N PRO A 226 -4.25 11.69 8.90
CA PRO A 226 -3.76 10.57 8.10
C PRO A 226 -2.99 9.56 8.94
N ALA A 227 -2.98 8.30 8.50
CA ALA A 227 -2.14 7.28 9.08
C ALA A 227 -0.67 7.55 8.74
N SER A 228 0.21 7.58 9.75
CA SER A 228 1.64 7.84 9.55
C SER A 228 2.47 7.29 10.70
N LYS A 229 3.78 7.15 10.50
CA LYS A 229 4.71 6.86 11.61
C LYS A 229 4.58 7.86 12.76
N LYS A 230 4.35 9.14 12.45
CA LYS A 230 4.17 10.19 13.46
C LYS A 230 2.97 9.93 14.36
N THR A 231 1.84 9.47 13.80
CA THR A 231 0.65 9.15 14.61
C THR A 231 0.87 7.97 15.57
N ILE A 232 1.81 7.09 15.24
CA ILE A 232 2.20 5.97 16.11
C ILE A 232 3.15 6.40 17.23
N LEU A 233 4.14 7.24 16.89
CA LEU A 233 5.22 7.61 17.82
C LEU A 233 4.83 8.73 18.77
N PHE A 234 4.06 9.72 18.32
CA PHE A 234 3.79 10.95 19.06
C PHE A 234 2.35 11.02 19.54
N LYS A 235 2.13 10.87 20.85
CA LYS A 235 0.82 11.00 21.50
C LYS A 235 0.23 12.41 21.31
N ASP A 236 1.07 13.42 21.43
CA ASP A 236 0.67 14.84 21.40
C ASP A 236 0.20 15.28 20.00
N PHE A 237 0.32 14.41 19.00
CA PHE A 237 -0.20 14.67 17.66
C PHE A 237 -1.72 14.94 17.64
N PHE A 238 -2.45 14.38 18.61
CA PHE A 238 -3.90 14.55 18.75
C PHE A 238 -4.33 15.83 19.47
N GLU A 239 -3.39 16.54 20.12
CA GLU A 239 -3.68 17.78 20.82
C GLU A 239 -3.80 18.99 19.86
N PHE A 240 -3.33 18.83 18.61
CA PHE A 240 -3.38 19.87 17.58
C PHE A 240 -4.50 19.69 16.54
N THR A 241 -5.43 18.79 16.78
CA THR A 241 -6.56 18.49 15.90
C THR A 241 -7.88 18.63 16.63
#